data_0f0d2834dfca41a01c0c9083480d5424
#
_entry.id   0f0d2834dfca41a01c0c9083480d5424
#
_cell.length_a   1.000
_cell.length_b   1.000
_cell.length_c   1.000
_cell.angle_alpha   90.00
_cell.angle_beta   90.00
_cell.angle_gamma   90.00
#
_symmetry.space_group_name_H-M   'P 1'
#
loop_
_entity.id
_entity.type
_entity.pdbx_description
1 polymer ?
#
loop_
_entity_poly.entity_id
_entity_poly.type
_entity_poly.pdbx_seq_one_letter_code
_entity_poly.pdbx_strand_id
1 'polypeptide(L)'
;ALEELAELQPDTALLLLGEGPPRPVRVGGLRPGDRVQLLPGDRVPVDGVVRQGSGAVDVSGLTGEPLPVAAIAGTELSAGSLNLDAPLVLEVLRRGADSAIARIIHLVERAQARKAPIQGLADRLAGRFTLVVLALALATLLFWWLLGTQLWPQVLQQPAPLAGAHAGHPMLAVAAETPFALAL
;
A
#
# COMPACT_ATOMS: atom_id res chain seq x y z
N ALA A 1 0.53 6.41 9.53
CA ALA A 1 -0.67 5.77 10.12
C ALA A 1 -0.44 4.30 10.51
N LEU A 2 0.08 3.41 9.62
CA LEU A 2 0.35 2.00 9.99
C LEU A 2 1.58 1.88 10.92
N GLU A 3 2.61 2.68 10.71
CA GLU A 3 3.77 2.76 11.60
C GLU A 3 3.38 3.27 13.00
N GLU A 4 2.54 4.28 13.10
CA GLU A 4 2.02 4.78 14.37
C GLU A 4 1.22 3.73 15.16
N LEU A 5 0.45 2.89 14.47
CA LEU A 5 -0.27 1.78 15.11
C LEU A 5 0.68 0.68 15.59
N ALA A 6 1.77 0.43 14.87
CA ALA A 6 2.78 -0.53 15.28
C ALA A 6 3.58 -0.06 16.52
N GLU A 7 3.81 1.26 16.65
CA GLU A 7 4.45 1.87 17.82
C GLU A 7 3.60 1.80 19.11
N LEU A 8 2.29 1.55 18.99
CA LEU A 8 1.42 1.38 20.13
C LEU A 8 1.64 0.04 20.87
N GLN A 9 2.26 -0.94 20.26
CA GLN A 9 2.50 -2.23 20.88
C GLN A 9 3.99 -2.42 21.20
N PRO A 10 4.38 -2.56 22.47
CA PRO A 10 5.76 -2.79 22.85
C PRO A 10 6.22 -4.18 22.42
N ASP A 11 7.50 -4.31 22.05
CA ASP A 11 8.10 -5.61 21.67
C ASP A 11 8.32 -6.53 22.86
N THR A 12 8.47 -5.96 24.05
CA THR A 12 8.83 -6.68 25.28
C THR A 12 7.84 -6.35 26.40
N ALA A 13 7.68 -7.32 27.31
CA ALA A 13 6.87 -7.20 28.51
C ALA A 13 7.61 -7.81 29.72
N LEU A 14 7.30 -7.35 30.92
CA LEU A 14 7.86 -7.85 32.16
C LEU A 14 7.00 -8.99 32.70
N LEU A 15 7.41 -10.24 32.41
CA LEU A 15 6.71 -11.45 32.88
C LEU A 15 7.04 -11.74 34.35
N LEU A 16 5.99 -11.98 35.13
CA LEU A 16 6.08 -12.43 36.53
C LEU A 16 6.00 -13.95 36.59
N LEU A 17 7.09 -14.61 37.01
CA LEU A 17 7.16 -16.05 37.23
C LEU A 17 7.18 -16.34 38.74
N GLY A 18 5.99 -16.60 39.31
CA GLY A 18 5.84 -16.83 40.75
C GLY A 18 6.26 -15.61 41.59
N GLU A 19 7.03 -15.84 42.68
CA GLU A 19 7.54 -14.80 43.58
C GLU A 19 8.91 -14.22 43.13
N GLY A 20 9.40 -14.58 41.96
CA GLY A 20 10.68 -14.11 41.45
C GLY A 20 10.63 -12.70 40.86
N PRO A 21 11.81 -12.12 40.58
CA PRO A 21 11.85 -10.79 39.93
C PRO A 21 11.27 -10.85 38.52
N PRO A 22 10.62 -9.76 38.06
CA PRO A 22 10.09 -9.66 36.70
C PRO A 22 11.18 -9.91 35.66
N ARG A 23 10.86 -10.66 34.59
CA ARG A 23 11.80 -10.95 33.50
C ARG A 23 11.28 -10.35 32.20
N PRO A 24 12.14 -9.67 31.42
CA PRO A 24 11.76 -9.18 30.10
C PRO A 24 11.61 -10.35 29.16
N VAL A 25 10.45 -10.44 28.50
CA VAL A 25 10.13 -11.44 27.47
C VAL A 25 9.54 -10.75 26.24
N ARG A 26 9.67 -11.38 25.06
CA ARG A 26 8.99 -10.86 23.87
C ARG A 26 7.49 -11.04 24.00
N VAL A 27 6.73 -10.04 23.62
CA VAL A 27 5.24 -10.04 23.68
C VAL A 27 4.66 -11.23 22.91
N GLY A 28 5.22 -11.60 21.76
CA GLY A 28 4.80 -12.78 21.00
C GLY A 28 4.99 -14.12 21.71
N GLY A 29 5.77 -14.17 22.79
CA GLY A 29 5.98 -15.37 23.61
C GLY A 29 4.98 -15.53 24.77
N LEU A 30 4.19 -14.49 25.06
CA LEU A 30 3.18 -14.51 26.13
C LEU A 30 2.03 -15.47 25.80
N ARG A 31 1.52 -16.12 26.86
CA ARG A 31 0.40 -17.06 26.78
C ARG A 31 -0.76 -16.60 27.68
N PRO A 32 -1.99 -16.96 27.34
CA PRO A 32 -3.11 -16.73 28.25
C PRO A 32 -2.85 -17.33 29.63
N GLY A 33 -3.12 -16.53 30.67
CA GLY A 33 -2.83 -16.87 32.05
C GLY A 33 -1.48 -16.40 32.57
N ASP A 34 -0.57 -15.94 31.69
CA ASP A 34 0.68 -15.31 32.14
C ASP A 34 0.38 -13.98 32.84
N ARG A 35 1.22 -13.63 33.84
CA ARG A 35 1.09 -12.36 34.54
C ARG A 35 2.23 -11.43 34.12
N VAL A 36 1.90 -10.22 33.72
CA VAL A 36 2.85 -9.19 33.34
C VAL A 36 2.73 -7.99 34.23
N GLN A 37 3.87 -7.41 34.61
CA GLN A 37 3.94 -6.17 35.35
C GLN A 37 3.98 -5.00 34.38
N LEU A 38 3.18 -3.97 34.67
CA LEU A 38 3.15 -2.68 33.99
C LEU A 38 3.58 -1.61 34.95
N LEU A 39 4.60 -0.86 34.61
CA LEU A 39 5.06 0.32 35.34
C LEU A 39 4.37 1.58 34.80
N PRO A 40 4.34 2.67 35.56
CA PRO A 40 3.91 3.96 35.03
C PRO A 40 4.71 4.36 33.79
N GLY A 41 4.01 4.76 32.74
CA GLY A 41 4.59 5.05 31.43
C GLY A 41 4.68 3.85 30.47
N ASP A 42 4.44 2.64 30.94
CA ASP A 42 4.42 1.45 30.07
C ASP A 42 3.12 1.36 29.29
N ARG A 43 3.22 0.88 28.06
CA ARG A 43 2.06 0.48 27.27
C ARG A 43 1.67 -0.96 27.56
N VAL A 44 0.37 -1.22 27.58
CA VAL A 44 -0.21 -2.55 27.74
C VAL A 44 0.22 -3.43 26.55
N PRO A 45 0.98 -4.51 26.78
CA PRO A 45 1.56 -5.29 25.69
C PRO A 45 0.56 -6.21 24.96
N VAL A 46 -0.45 -6.69 25.69
CA VAL A 46 -1.48 -7.64 25.20
C VAL A 46 -2.79 -7.38 25.90
N ASP A 47 -3.92 -7.82 25.31
CA ASP A 47 -5.21 -7.75 25.96
C ASP A 47 -5.19 -8.61 27.24
N GLY A 48 -5.61 -8.02 28.35
CA GLY A 48 -5.55 -8.67 29.64
C GLY A 48 -6.48 -8.07 30.67
N VAL A 49 -6.55 -8.70 31.84
CA VAL A 49 -7.35 -8.25 32.97
C VAL A 49 -6.43 -7.86 34.14
N VAL A 50 -6.69 -6.72 34.75
CA VAL A 50 -5.96 -6.28 35.96
C VAL A 50 -6.23 -7.24 37.11
N ARG A 51 -5.18 -7.80 37.71
CA ARG A 51 -5.26 -8.69 38.87
C ARG A 51 -4.82 -8.00 40.16
N GLN A 52 -3.83 -7.11 40.06
CA GLN A 52 -3.29 -6.39 41.23
C GLN A 52 -2.97 -4.94 40.83
N GLY A 53 -3.06 -4.05 41.80
CA GLY A 53 -2.83 -2.62 41.61
C GLY A 53 -4.12 -1.88 41.30
N SER A 54 -4.04 -0.56 41.37
CA SER A 54 -5.09 0.36 40.94
C SER A 54 -4.43 1.65 40.45
N GLY A 55 -4.93 2.19 39.35
CA GLY A 55 -4.36 3.36 38.71
C GLY A 55 -5.25 3.89 37.58
N ALA A 56 -4.74 4.85 36.83
CA ALA A 56 -5.37 5.42 35.67
C ALA A 56 -4.64 4.94 34.40
N VAL A 57 -5.42 4.60 33.39
CA VAL A 57 -4.91 4.14 32.09
C VAL A 57 -5.52 4.99 30.98
N ASP A 58 -4.67 5.51 30.12
CA ASP A 58 -5.07 6.26 28.95
C ASP A 58 -5.38 5.30 27.79
N VAL A 59 -6.61 5.33 27.33
CA VAL A 59 -7.13 4.55 26.21
C VAL A 59 -7.37 5.39 24.96
N SER A 60 -6.99 6.69 24.98
CA SER A 60 -7.29 7.65 23.91
C SER A 60 -6.72 7.25 22.55
N GLY A 61 -5.54 6.61 22.53
CA GLY A 61 -4.94 6.09 21.29
C GLY A 61 -5.74 5.00 20.59
N LEU A 62 -6.70 4.36 21.31
CA LEU A 62 -7.53 3.28 20.79
C LEU A 62 -8.97 3.71 20.55
N THR A 63 -9.54 4.45 21.50
CA THR A 63 -10.96 4.84 21.50
C THR A 63 -11.20 6.26 21.02
N GLY A 64 -10.18 7.09 21.04
CA GLY A 64 -10.29 8.54 20.79
C GLY A 64 -10.85 9.33 21.96
N GLU A 65 -11.18 8.68 23.09
CA GLU A 65 -11.69 9.35 24.28
C GLU A 65 -10.53 9.89 25.14
N PRO A 66 -10.47 11.20 25.43
CA PRO A 66 -9.33 11.80 26.13
C PRO A 66 -9.32 11.56 27.64
N LEU A 67 -10.39 10.97 28.21
CA LEU A 67 -10.48 10.73 29.62
C LEU A 67 -9.84 9.39 30.01
N PRO A 68 -8.89 9.39 30.96
CA PRO A 68 -8.31 8.16 31.48
C PRO A 68 -9.36 7.30 32.17
N VAL A 69 -9.22 5.99 32.03
CA VAL A 69 -10.10 4.98 32.65
C VAL A 69 -9.45 4.47 33.93
N ALA A 70 -10.23 4.31 34.98
CA ALA A 70 -9.76 3.70 36.21
C ALA A 70 -9.49 2.20 35.98
N ALA A 71 -8.25 1.78 36.20
CA ALA A 71 -7.82 0.41 36.15
C ALA A 71 -7.75 -0.17 37.58
N ILE A 72 -8.73 -0.98 37.93
CA ILE A 72 -8.82 -1.70 39.21
C ILE A 72 -8.84 -3.19 38.95
N ALA A 73 -8.67 -4.00 39.99
CA ALA A 73 -8.76 -5.45 39.85
C ALA A 73 -10.07 -5.89 39.17
N GLY A 74 -9.98 -6.67 38.10
CA GLY A 74 -11.09 -7.08 37.26
C GLY A 74 -11.33 -6.21 36.02
N THR A 75 -10.69 -5.04 35.89
CA THR A 75 -10.78 -4.22 34.68
C THR A 75 -10.04 -4.88 33.52
N GLU A 76 -10.70 -5.00 32.36
CA GLU A 76 -10.04 -5.42 31.13
C GLU A 76 -9.35 -4.23 30.49
N LEU A 77 -8.09 -4.43 30.10
CA LEU A 77 -7.28 -3.46 29.36
C LEU A 77 -6.92 -4.01 27.99
N SER A 78 -7.00 -3.15 26.99
CA SER A 78 -6.60 -3.48 25.62
C SER A 78 -5.14 -3.19 25.39
N ALA A 79 -4.49 -4.00 24.56
CA ALA A 79 -3.13 -3.76 24.10
C ALA A 79 -3.00 -2.35 23.49
N GLY A 80 -1.88 -1.65 23.81
CA GLY A 80 -1.62 -0.28 23.34
C GLY A 80 -2.09 0.83 24.28
N SER A 81 -2.95 0.54 25.26
CA SER A 81 -3.30 1.51 26.34
C SER A 81 -2.06 1.91 27.12
N LEU A 82 -2.00 3.13 27.66
CA LEU A 82 -0.86 3.64 28.40
C LEU A 82 -1.16 3.69 29.90
N ASN A 83 -0.34 3.03 30.73
CA ASN A 83 -0.43 3.10 32.18
C ASN A 83 0.13 4.44 32.65
N LEU A 84 -0.65 5.24 33.39
CA LEU A 84 -0.27 6.62 33.76
C LEU A 84 0.46 6.72 35.09
N ASP A 85 -0.05 6.12 36.15
CA ASP A 85 0.31 6.54 37.50
C ASP A 85 0.77 5.43 38.47
N ALA A 86 0.34 4.19 38.34
CA ALA A 86 0.63 3.20 39.35
C ALA A 86 1.06 1.83 38.74
N PRO A 87 1.90 1.05 39.46
CA PRO A 87 2.22 -0.29 39.00
C PRO A 87 0.98 -1.20 38.99
N LEU A 88 0.77 -1.89 37.88
CA LEU A 88 -0.32 -2.83 37.67
C LEU A 88 0.22 -4.22 37.38
N VAL A 89 -0.52 -5.26 37.78
CA VAL A 89 -0.29 -6.63 37.34
C VAL A 89 -1.46 -7.07 36.46
N LEU A 90 -1.16 -7.36 35.20
CA LEU A 90 -2.10 -7.78 34.19
C LEU A 90 -1.98 -9.27 33.96
N GLU A 91 -3.10 -9.99 33.92
CA GLU A 91 -3.16 -11.38 33.44
C GLU A 91 -3.57 -11.40 31.97
N VAL A 92 -2.77 -12.04 31.16
CA VAL A 92 -2.96 -12.14 29.70
C VAL A 92 -4.23 -12.94 29.40
N LEU A 93 -5.15 -12.36 28.64
CA LEU A 93 -6.36 -13.02 28.18
C LEU A 93 -6.19 -13.67 26.80
N ARG A 94 -5.45 -13.01 25.90
CA ARG A 94 -5.23 -13.45 24.53
C ARG A 94 -3.77 -13.30 24.12
N ARG A 95 -3.34 -14.08 23.15
CA ARG A 95 -1.98 -13.93 22.58
C ARG A 95 -1.87 -12.60 21.86
N GLY A 96 -0.65 -12.01 21.85
CA GLY A 96 -0.42 -10.72 21.17
C GLY A 96 -0.85 -10.69 19.70
N ALA A 97 -0.70 -11.82 18.98
CA ALA A 97 -1.17 -11.96 17.59
C ALA A 97 -2.70 -11.91 17.43
N ASP A 98 -3.46 -12.21 18.50
CA ASP A 98 -4.92 -12.21 18.52
C ASP A 98 -5.49 -10.93 19.18
N SER A 99 -4.64 -9.94 19.49
CA SER A 99 -5.04 -8.67 20.12
C SER A 99 -5.95 -7.86 19.20
N ALA A 100 -6.74 -6.96 19.80
CA ALA A 100 -7.60 -6.05 19.05
C ALA A 100 -6.80 -5.23 18.01
N ILE A 101 -5.62 -4.76 18.37
CA ILE A 101 -4.72 -4.01 17.46
C ILE A 101 -4.25 -4.89 16.31
N ALA A 102 -3.80 -6.12 16.57
CA ALA A 102 -3.35 -7.02 15.51
C ALA A 102 -4.45 -7.29 14.47
N ARG A 103 -5.71 -7.43 14.92
CA ARG A 103 -6.86 -7.57 14.01
C ARG A 103 -7.10 -6.33 13.16
N ILE A 104 -6.96 -5.14 13.72
CA ILE A 104 -7.12 -3.88 12.99
C ILE A 104 -6.01 -3.75 11.92
N ILE A 105 -4.76 -4.01 12.29
CA ILE A 105 -3.62 -4.00 11.36
C ILE A 105 -3.88 -4.96 10.20
N HIS A 106 -4.27 -6.21 10.48
CA HIS A 106 -4.59 -7.19 9.43
C HIS A 106 -5.80 -6.81 8.56
N LEU A 107 -6.81 -6.14 9.11
CA LEU A 107 -7.92 -5.63 8.33
C LEU A 107 -7.48 -4.53 7.37
N VAL A 108 -6.64 -3.60 7.82
CA VAL A 108 -6.10 -2.51 7.00
C VAL A 108 -5.17 -3.04 5.92
N GLU A 109 -4.27 -3.97 6.25
CA GLU A 109 -3.38 -4.64 5.29
C GLU A 109 -4.17 -5.36 4.18
N ARG A 110 -5.22 -6.12 4.54
CA ARG A 110 -6.10 -6.77 3.57
C ARG A 110 -6.89 -5.79 2.72
N ALA A 111 -7.30 -4.65 3.28
CA ALA A 111 -8.00 -3.61 2.53
C ALA A 111 -7.06 -2.93 1.53
N GLN A 112 -5.81 -2.70 1.89
CA GLN A 112 -4.78 -2.12 1.01
C GLN A 112 -4.31 -3.12 -0.07
N ALA A 113 -4.16 -4.39 0.26
CA ALA A 113 -3.78 -5.44 -0.68
C ALA A 113 -4.81 -5.62 -1.83
N ARG A 114 -6.07 -5.26 -1.61
CA ARG A 114 -7.12 -5.32 -2.66
C ARG A 114 -7.00 -4.25 -3.74
N LYS A 115 -6.19 -3.19 -3.57
CA LYS A 115 -5.99 -2.16 -4.60
C LYS A 115 -4.98 -2.56 -5.70
N ALA A 116 -4.20 -3.60 -5.51
CA ALA A 116 -3.14 -4.01 -6.42
C ALA A 116 -3.55 -4.74 -7.73
N PRO A 117 -4.69 -5.47 -7.86
CA PRO A 117 -4.96 -6.26 -9.07
C PRO A 117 -5.30 -5.43 -10.31
N ILE A 118 -5.84 -4.20 -10.14
CA ILE A 118 -6.34 -3.41 -11.28
C ILE A 118 -5.19 -2.83 -12.11
N GLN A 119 -4.09 -2.41 -11.48
CA GLN A 119 -2.91 -1.89 -12.20
C GLN A 119 -2.22 -2.99 -13.02
N GLY A 120 -2.06 -4.18 -12.48
CA GLY A 120 -1.44 -5.29 -13.20
C GLY A 120 -2.24 -5.79 -14.41
N LEU A 121 -3.56 -5.59 -14.42
CA LEU A 121 -4.40 -5.91 -15.58
C LEU A 121 -4.25 -4.85 -16.69
N ALA A 122 -4.23 -3.58 -16.32
CA ALA A 122 -4.03 -2.47 -17.23
C ALA A 122 -2.66 -2.55 -17.92
N ASP A 123 -1.59 -2.84 -17.17
CA ASP A 123 -0.24 -2.97 -17.71
C ASP A 123 -0.10 -4.15 -18.68
N ARG A 124 -0.75 -5.29 -18.40
CA ARG A 124 -0.73 -6.44 -19.33
C ARG A 124 -1.50 -6.17 -20.62
N LEU A 125 -2.63 -5.46 -20.54
CA LEU A 125 -3.40 -5.06 -21.72
C LEU A 125 -2.62 -4.02 -22.55
N ALA A 126 -2.05 -3.01 -21.90
CA ALA A 126 -1.24 -1.99 -22.55
C ALA A 126 -0.02 -2.59 -23.24
N GLY A 127 0.69 -3.51 -22.56
CA GLY A 127 1.84 -4.20 -23.15
C GLY A 127 1.51 -5.01 -24.38
N ARG A 128 0.40 -5.78 -24.36
CA ARG A 128 -0.05 -6.54 -25.53
C ARG A 128 -0.51 -5.66 -26.68
N PHE A 129 -1.23 -4.59 -26.37
CA PHE A 129 -1.68 -3.62 -27.37
C PHE A 129 -0.49 -2.95 -28.06
N THR A 130 0.51 -2.49 -27.30
CA THR A 130 1.72 -1.87 -27.83
C THR A 130 2.48 -2.84 -28.74
N LEU A 131 2.57 -4.11 -28.36
CA LEU A 131 3.25 -5.13 -29.15
C LEU A 131 2.53 -5.40 -30.49
N VAL A 132 1.20 -5.43 -30.49
CA VAL A 132 0.38 -5.59 -31.72
C VAL A 132 0.57 -4.38 -32.64
N VAL A 133 0.50 -3.17 -32.11
CA VAL A 133 0.69 -1.94 -32.89
C VAL A 133 2.10 -1.89 -33.50
N LEU A 134 3.12 -2.24 -32.73
CA LEU A 134 4.51 -2.28 -33.20
C LEU A 134 4.70 -3.34 -34.30
N ALA A 135 4.09 -4.51 -34.15
CA ALA A 135 4.13 -5.57 -35.16
C ALA A 135 3.45 -5.15 -36.46
N LEU A 136 2.30 -4.49 -36.38
CA LEU A 136 1.58 -3.93 -37.53
C LEU A 136 2.41 -2.85 -38.25
N ALA A 137 3.03 -1.93 -37.48
CA ALA A 137 3.89 -0.91 -38.05
C ALA A 137 5.10 -1.50 -38.76
N LEU A 138 5.73 -2.52 -38.16
CA LEU A 138 6.87 -3.22 -38.78
C LEU A 138 6.43 -3.98 -40.04
N ALA A 139 5.29 -4.66 -40.00
CA ALA A 139 4.74 -5.35 -41.13
C ALA A 139 4.42 -4.41 -42.30
N THR A 140 3.85 -3.24 -42.01
CA THR A 140 3.57 -2.19 -43.01
C THR A 140 4.87 -1.67 -43.63
N LEU A 141 5.89 -1.41 -42.81
CA LEU A 141 7.19 -0.95 -43.27
C LEU A 141 7.85 -1.99 -44.19
N LEU A 142 7.85 -3.28 -43.79
CA LEU A 142 8.40 -4.38 -44.59
C LEU A 142 7.62 -4.58 -45.88
N PHE A 143 6.30 -4.48 -45.85
CA PHE A 143 5.45 -4.57 -47.03
C PHE A 143 5.82 -3.48 -48.03
N TRP A 144 5.94 -2.23 -47.63
CA TRP A 144 6.31 -1.15 -48.51
C TRP A 144 7.75 -1.26 -48.99
N TRP A 145 8.68 -1.72 -48.16
CA TRP A 145 10.08 -1.91 -48.57
C TRP A 145 10.26 -3.06 -49.57
N LEU A 146 9.56 -4.19 -49.41
CA LEU A 146 9.73 -5.39 -50.24
C LEU A 146 8.81 -5.40 -51.48
N LEU A 147 7.53 -5.04 -51.30
CA LEU A 147 6.54 -5.12 -52.36
C LEU A 147 6.14 -3.75 -52.94
N GLY A 148 6.10 -2.71 -52.14
CA GLY A 148 5.64 -1.40 -52.59
C GLY A 148 6.53 -0.81 -53.65
N THR A 149 7.86 -0.99 -53.53
CA THR A 149 8.86 -0.54 -54.53
C THR A 149 8.76 -1.31 -55.84
N GLN A 150 8.29 -2.57 -55.80
CA GLN A 150 8.13 -3.41 -57.01
C GLN A 150 6.78 -3.21 -57.68
N LEU A 151 5.71 -3.04 -56.89
CA LEU A 151 4.33 -2.89 -57.41
C LEU A 151 4.03 -1.47 -57.91
N TRP A 152 4.68 -0.45 -57.35
CA TRP A 152 4.49 0.95 -57.72
C TRP A 152 5.81 1.72 -57.94
N PRO A 153 6.59 1.40 -59.00
CA PRO A 153 7.85 2.09 -59.29
C PRO A 153 7.64 3.55 -59.63
N GLN A 154 6.44 3.97 -60.00
CA GLN A 154 6.11 5.35 -60.38
C GLN A 154 6.12 6.32 -59.19
N VAL A 155 5.96 5.86 -57.98
CA VAL A 155 6.00 6.71 -56.78
C VAL A 155 7.41 7.24 -56.47
N LEU A 156 8.43 6.45 -56.86
CA LEU A 156 9.85 6.86 -56.71
C LEU A 156 10.34 7.76 -57.81
N GLN A 157 9.56 7.88 -58.91
CA GLN A 157 9.97 8.68 -60.05
C GLN A 157 9.30 10.05 -60.13
N GLN A 158 8.46 10.44 -59.18
CA GLN A 158 8.00 11.81 -59.09
C GLN A 158 9.17 12.69 -58.61
N PRO A 159 9.73 13.53 -59.45
CA PRO A 159 10.68 14.51 -58.99
C PRO A 159 9.99 15.43 -58.00
N ALA A 160 10.64 15.64 -56.84
CA ALA A 160 10.18 16.64 -55.89
C ALA A 160 9.81 17.91 -56.64
N PRO A 161 8.68 18.56 -56.42
CA PRO A 161 8.36 19.83 -57.04
C PRO A 161 9.46 20.78 -56.68
N LEU A 162 10.22 21.20 -57.70
CA LEU A 162 11.29 22.17 -57.56
C LEU A 162 10.72 23.41 -56.88
N ALA A 163 11.13 23.67 -55.66
CA ALA A 163 10.90 24.93 -54.97
C ALA A 163 11.58 26.02 -55.77
N GLY A 164 10.87 26.60 -56.76
CA GLY A 164 11.44 27.62 -57.61
C GLY A 164 10.58 28.05 -58.78
N ALA A 165 9.30 28.34 -58.54
CA ALA A 165 8.52 29.13 -59.47
C ALA A 165 7.55 30.02 -58.66
N HIS A 166 8.12 30.96 -57.93
CA HIS A 166 7.35 32.12 -57.53
C HIS A 166 7.24 33.04 -58.73
N ALA A 167 6.15 32.95 -59.48
CA ALA A 167 5.62 34.05 -60.25
C ALA A 167 4.13 33.85 -60.46
N GLY A 168 3.36 34.58 -59.71
CA GLY A 168 2.08 35.18 -60.08
C GLY A 168 0.98 34.23 -60.49
N HIS A 169 0.11 33.87 -59.58
CA HIS A 169 -1.30 34.19 -59.64
C HIS A 169 -2.06 33.61 -58.44
N PRO A 170 -2.96 34.36 -57.88
CA PRO A 170 -3.69 33.98 -56.70
C PRO A 170 -4.91 33.15 -57.07
N MET A 171 -5.27 32.33 -56.08
CA MET A 171 -6.64 31.81 -55.96
C MET A 171 -7.14 30.92 -57.10
N LEU A 172 -7.24 29.69 -56.74
CA LEU A 172 -7.94 28.56 -57.37
C LEU A 172 -7.01 27.42 -57.84
N ALA A 173 -6.14 26.95 -56.99
CA ALA A 173 -5.71 25.57 -57.07
C ALA A 173 -6.47 24.76 -56.07
N VAL A 174 -7.64 24.34 -56.50
CA VAL A 174 -8.35 23.21 -55.91
C VAL A 174 -7.34 22.06 -55.72
N ALA A 175 -7.29 21.57 -54.52
CA ALA A 175 -6.61 20.41 -54.05
C ALA A 175 -6.40 19.37 -55.18
N ALA A 176 -5.22 19.26 -55.69
CA ALA A 176 -4.77 18.02 -56.28
C ALA A 176 -4.58 17.06 -55.07
N GLU A 177 -5.60 16.31 -54.82
CA GLU A 177 -5.60 15.24 -53.84
C GLU A 177 -4.41 14.33 -54.11
N THR A 178 -3.39 14.48 -53.33
CA THR A 178 -2.35 13.46 -53.25
C THR A 178 -2.89 12.42 -52.24
N PRO A 179 -3.27 11.22 -52.67
CA PRO A 179 -3.84 10.22 -51.77
C PRO A 179 -2.82 9.67 -50.78
N PHE A 180 -1.65 10.22 -50.69
CA PHE A 180 -0.56 9.77 -49.83
C PHE A 180 -0.21 10.67 -48.63
N ALA A 181 -0.84 11.84 -48.48
CA ALA A 181 -0.61 12.68 -47.30
C ALA A 181 -1.29 12.14 -46.00
N LEU A 182 -2.10 11.09 -46.13
CA LEU A 182 -2.83 10.48 -45.01
C LEU A 182 -2.25 9.11 -44.58
N ALA A 183 -1.11 8.69 -45.11
CA ALA A 183 -0.53 7.37 -44.78
C ALA A 183 0.81 7.44 -44.03
N LEU A 184 1.18 8.61 -43.52
CA LEU A 184 2.32 8.79 -42.61
C LEU A 184 1.91 9.43 -41.29
#